data_4580b4ca7df14d803f0a3bd242516048
#
_entry.id   4580b4ca7df14d803f0a3bd242516048
#
_cell.length_a   1.000
_cell.length_b   1.000
_cell.length_c   1.000
_cell.angle_alpha   90.00
_cell.angle_beta   90.00
_cell.angle_gamma   90.00
#
_symmetry.space_group_name_H-M   'P 1'
#
loop_
_entity.id
_entity.type
_entity.pdbx_description
1 polymer ?
#
loop_
_entity_poly.entity_id
_entity_poly.type
_entity_poly.pdbx_seq_one_letter_code
_entity_poly.pdbx_strand_id
1 'polypeptide(L)'
;MPDLEVRRLGRTEMRPKALGLGGGHLGDPERTDEEAVTAIRGAIDMGINFIDTSPYYGVSEPRVGLALSGGWREKVYLQTKVGSHPRYLRDFSKEATTWSLENSFKQLKTDYVDSVSIHGPRYDIDAPLGACLDVLVDWKAKGRIGHIAIGVRQQEFHRRAIETGEIDIVLTFFDYTLLSQSIAETTIPLALENDVGIILGSPLAASLLAGPEPEFQGAIEDVSNSDGTLTPSAVGGPTDPDAIPYAHRMWEWCEDRGLNIRDLAMQFVLNAPVEGNGIVLTGSANLRQFEEVYASATTDVPEAVWQDFESEFGIRI
;
A
#
# COMPACT_ATOMS: atom_id res chain seq x y z
N MET A 1 1.09 21.86 -9.96
CA MET A 1 0.02 21.14 -9.23
C MET A 1 0.12 21.55 -7.77
N PRO A 2 -0.98 21.58 -7.00
CA PRO A 2 -0.91 21.80 -5.55
C PRO A 2 0.03 20.77 -4.91
N ASP A 3 0.74 21.18 -3.85
CA ASP A 3 1.67 20.28 -3.17
C ASP A 3 0.91 19.43 -2.12
N LEU A 4 1.26 18.16 -2.01
CA LEU A 4 0.73 17.29 -0.97
C LEU A 4 1.41 17.58 0.37
N GLU A 5 0.67 17.47 1.45
CA GLU A 5 1.23 17.65 2.79
C GLU A 5 2.30 16.59 3.11
N VAL A 6 3.19 16.96 4.01
CA VAL A 6 4.19 16.06 4.59
C VAL A 6 3.59 15.45 5.86
N ARG A 7 3.70 14.14 6.01
CA ARG A 7 3.15 13.41 7.16
C ARG A 7 4.22 12.71 7.98
N ARG A 8 3.87 12.37 9.20
CA ARG A 8 4.63 11.42 10.01
C ARG A 8 4.39 10.00 9.49
N LEU A 9 5.30 9.09 9.83
CA LEU A 9 5.09 7.66 9.63
C LEU A 9 5.54 6.92 10.90
N GLY A 10 4.69 6.97 11.92
CA GLY A 10 4.96 6.43 13.24
C GLY A 10 6.18 7.06 13.92
N ARG A 11 6.85 6.24 14.70
CA ARG A 11 8.12 6.56 15.37
C ARG A 11 9.33 6.60 14.44
N THR A 12 9.12 6.50 13.12
CA THR A 12 10.19 6.65 12.16
C THR A 12 10.60 8.12 12.00
N GLU A 13 11.86 8.35 11.58
CA GLU A 13 12.33 9.69 11.23
C GLU A 13 11.86 10.15 9.85
N MET A 14 11.18 9.28 9.11
CA MET A 14 10.70 9.58 7.76
C MET A 14 9.62 10.67 7.77
N ARG A 15 9.66 11.51 6.74
CA ARG A 15 8.68 12.57 6.49
C ARG A 15 8.18 12.47 5.05
N PRO A 16 7.41 11.42 4.75
CA PRO A 16 6.86 11.24 3.41
C PRO A 16 5.75 12.26 3.11
N LYS A 17 5.50 12.46 1.82
CA LYS A 17 4.26 13.09 1.34
C LYS A 17 3.07 12.18 1.67
N ALA A 18 1.89 12.75 1.78
CA ALA A 18 0.65 12.01 2.08
C ALA A 18 0.33 10.90 1.07
N LEU A 19 0.89 10.99 -0.14
CA LEU A 19 0.78 9.99 -1.19
C LEU A 19 2.16 9.42 -1.52
N GLY A 20 2.26 8.08 -1.61
CA GLY A 20 3.43 7.33 -2.07
C GLY A 20 3.15 6.53 -3.34
N LEU A 21 4.20 6.09 -4.02
CA LEU A 21 4.14 5.26 -5.22
C LEU A 21 4.33 3.78 -4.88
N GLY A 22 3.31 2.96 -5.17
CA GLY A 22 3.35 1.50 -5.08
C GLY A 22 3.86 0.84 -6.35
N GLY A 23 4.82 -0.05 -6.20
CA GLY A 23 5.54 -0.71 -7.30
C GLY A 23 4.83 -1.90 -7.95
N GLY A 24 3.62 -2.27 -7.53
CA GLY A 24 2.94 -3.48 -8.00
C GLY A 24 2.81 -3.55 -9.53
N HIS A 25 2.39 -2.45 -10.15
CA HIS A 25 2.23 -2.37 -11.62
C HIS A 25 3.52 -2.03 -12.37
N LEU A 26 4.57 -1.60 -11.70
CA LEU A 26 5.87 -1.29 -12.33
C LEU A 26 6.60 -2.56 -12.79
N GLY A 27 6.26 -3.70 -12.20
CA GLY A 27 6.89 -4.98 -12.52
C GLY A 27 6.21 -5.78 -13.62
N ASP A 28 5.16 -5.25 -14.24
CA ASP A 28 4.44 -5.90 -15.34
C ASP A 28 5.38 -6.20 -16.52
N PRO A 29 5.48 -7.46 -16.95
CA PRO A 29 6.38 -7.86 -18.04
C PRO A 29 6.02 -7.27 -19.40
N GLU A 30 4.78 -6.83 -19.60
CA GLU A 30 4.35 -6.16 -20.85
C GLU A 30 4.86 -4.72 -20.96
N ARG A 31 5.44 -4.16 -19.88
CA ARG A 31 6.01 -2.81 -19.87
C ARG A 31 7.50 -2.83 -20.11
N THR A 32 7.98 -1.74 -20.69
CA THR A 32 9.43 -1.51 -20.85
C THR A 32 10.04 -0.92 -19.58
N ASP A 33 11.36 -1.07 -19.45
CA ASP A 33 12.11 -0.44 -18.36
C ASP A 33 12.05 1.09 -18.46
N GLU A 34 12.04 1.64 -19.67
CA GLU A 34 11.95 3.09 -19.92
C GLU A 34 10.62 3.68 -19.45
N GLU A 35 9.50 3.02 -19.71
CA GLU A 35 8.18 3.43 -19.22
C GLU A 35 8.13 3.44 -17.69
N ALA A 36 8.66 2.39 -17.05
CA ALA A 36 8.70 2.30 -15.61
C ALA A 36 9.61 3.38 -14.98
N VAL A 37 10.80 3.59 -15.55
CA VAL A 37 11.72 4.65 -15.09
C VAL A 37 11.08 6.03 -15.26
N THR A 38 10.39 6.27 -16.37
CA THR A 38 9.69 7.53 -16.63
C THR A 38 8.57 7.76 -15.60
N ALA A 39 7.79 6.73 -15.29
CA ALA A 39 6.73 6.81 -14.29
C ALA A 39 7.27 7.11 -12.89
N ILE A 40 8.34 6.39 -12.48
CA ILE A 40 8.96 6.59 -11.15
C ILE A 40 9.56 8.00 -11.03
N ARG A 41 10.38 8.42 -12.01
CA ARG A 41 11.02 9.74 -11.96
C ARG A 41 10.00 10.87 -12.09
N GLY A 42 8.97 10.71 -12.94
CA GLY A 42 7.89 11.67 -13.03
C GLY A 42 7.14 11.84 -11.71
N ALA A 43 6.84 10.76 -10.99
CA ALA A 43 6.24 10.82 -9.67
C ALA A 43 7.14 11.57 -8.66
N ILE A 44 8.46 11.31 -8.69
CA ILE A 44 9.43 12.02 -7.82
C ILE A 44 9.50 13.51 -8.17
N ASP A 45 9.49 13.88 -9.46
CA ASP A 45 9.47 15.28 -9.89
C ASP A 45 8.16 16.00 -9.52
N MET A 46 7.07 15.27 -9.33
CA MET A 46 5.82 15.78 -8.76
C MET A 46 5.86 15.90 -7.23
N GLY A 47 6.98 15.56 -6.58
CA GLY A 47 7.21 15.71 -5.14
C GLY A 47 7.00 14.42 -4.32
N ILE A 48 6.65 13.30 -4.96
CA ILE A 48 6.55 12.01 -4.25
C ILE A 48 7.92 11.58 -3.75
N ASN A 49 7.98 11.23 -2.47
CA ASN A 49 9.23 10.83 -1.81
C ASN A 49 9.12 9.51 -1.01
N PHE A 50 8.11 8.69 -1.28
CA PHE A 50 8.00 7.33 -0.74
C PHE A 50 7.68 6.35 -1.86
N ILE A 51 8.52 5.31 -2.00
CA ILE A 51 8.37 4.26 -3.01
C ILE A 51 8.35 2.90 -2.30
N ASP A 52 7.30 2.11 -2.57
CA ASP A 52 7.17 0.74 -2.10
C ASP A 52 7.33 -0.22 -3.27
N THR A 53 8.12 -1.25 -3.11
CA THR A 53 8.29 -2.33 -4.07
C THR A 53 8.34 -3.70 -3.39
N SER A 54 8.53 -4.77 -4.14
CA SER A 54 8.60 -6.14 -3.63
C SER A 54 9.24 -7.07 -4.66
N PRO A 55 10.00 -8.08 -4.24
CA PRO A 55 10.45 -9.14 -5.12
C PRO A 55 9.31 -9.98 -5.73
N TYR A 56 8.09 -9.87 -5.19
CA TYR A 56 6.89 -10.50 -5.74
C TYR A 56 6.30 -9.75 -6.94
N TYR A 57 6.69 -8.49 -7.15
CA TYR A 57 6.14 -7.64 -8.19
C TYR A 57 6.92 -7.75 -9.51
N GLY A 58 7.15 -8.98 -9.99
CA GLY A 58 7.85 -9.25 -11.25
C GLY A 58 9.23 -8.58 -11.31
N VAL A 59 9.42 -7.68 -12.26
CA VAL A 59 10.68 -6.94 -12.44
C VAL A 59 10.67 -5.53 -11.83
N SER A 60 9.82 -5.30 -10.81
CA SER A 60 9.70 -3.98 -10.19
C SER A 60 10.98 -3.54 -9.48
N GLU A 61 11.63 -4.40 -8.68
CA GLU A 61 12.88 -4.02 -7.99
C GLU A 61 14.00 -3.59 -8.93
N PRO A 62 14.35 -4.34 -10.01
CA PRO A 62 15.35 -3.88 -10.98
C PRO A 62 14.99 -2.53 -11.61
N ARG A 63 13.72 -2.28 -11.95
CA ARG A 63 13.24 -1.02 -12.54
C ARG A 63 13.35 0.15 -11.57
N VAL A 64 12.96 -0.07 -10.31
CA VAL A 64 13.16 0.91 -9.22
C VAL A 64 14.66 1.19 -9.06
N GLY A 65 15.52 0.18 -9.05
CA GLY A 65 16.97 0.34 -8.99
C GLY A 65 17.56 1.14 -10.16
N LEU A 66 17.01 0.97 -11.38
CA LEU A 66 17.37 1.78 -12.55
C LEU A 66 16.90 3.23 -12.39
N ALA A 67 15.66 3.43 -11.97
CA ALA A 67 15.07 4.76 -11.81
C ALA A 67 15.78 5.58 -10.73
N LEU A 68 16.21 4.94 -9.64
CA LEU A 68 16.85 5.61 -8.52
C LEU A 68 18.37 5.81 -8.70
N SER A 69 18.96 5.35 -9.79
CA SER A 69 20.36 5.60 -10.08
C SER A 69 20.64 7.08 -10.42
N GLY A 70 21.89 7.55 -10.21
CA GLY A 70 22.31 8.89 -10.60
C GLY A 70 21.78 10.02 -9.72
N GLY A 71 21.73 9.83 -8.40
CA GLY A 71 21.33 10.84 -7.43
C GLY A 71 19.80 10.93 -7.19
N TRP A 72 19.04 9.91 -7.64
CA TRP A 72 17.62 9.87 -7.37
C TRP A 72 17.27 9.12 -6.08
N ARG A 73 18.15 8.21 -5.63
CA ARG A 73 17.95 7.43 -4.39
C ARG A 73 17.81 8.34 -3.16
N GLU A 74 18.55 9.41 -3.10
CA GLU A 74 18.58 10.36 -1.98
C GLU A 74 17.32 11.23 -1.89
N LYS A 75 16.47 11.20 -2.92
CA LYS A 75 15.21 11.97 -2.96
C LYS A 75 14.04 11.23 -2.34
N VAL A 76 14.19 9.93 -2.03
CA VAL A 76 13.06 9.09 -1.63
C VAL A 76 13.37 8.20 -0.44
N TYR A 77 12.35 7.88 0.32
CA TYR A 77 12.28 6.73 1.21
C TYR A 77 11.90 5.50 0.40
N LEU A 78 12.67 4.45 0.52
CA LEU A 78 12.50 3.22 -0.25
C LEU A 78 12.12 2.05 0.67
N GLN A 79 10.99 1.42 0.36
CA GLN A 79 10.52 0.20 1.02
C GLN A 79 10.58 -0.98 0.05
N THR A 80 11.10 -2.12 0.52
CA THR A 80 10.92 -3.42 -0.14
C THR A 80 10.36 -4.45 0.83
N LYS A 81 10.23 -5.71 0.40
CA LYS A 81 9.55 -6.74 1.17
C LYS A 81 10.34 -8.05 1.24
N VAL A 82 10.06 -8.84 2.29
CA VAL A 82 10.58 -10.21 2.47
C VAL A 82 9.44 -11.21 2.66
N GLY A 83 9.72 -12.51 2.47
CA GLY A 83 8.73 -13.57 2.57
C GLY A 83 7.89 -13.79 1.30
N SER A 84 8.15 -13.04 0.25
CA SER A 84 7.35 -13.06 -0.98
C SER A 84 8.16 -13.27 -2.26
N HIS A 85 9.47 -13.53 -2.18
CA HIS A 85 10.26 -13.82 -3.36
C HIS A 85 9.82 -15.14 -4.00
N PRO A 86 9.63 -15.25 -5.33
CA PRO A 86 9.13 -16.46 -5.99
C PRO A 86 9.93 -17.73 -5.70
N ARG A 87 11.24 -17.60 -5.47
CA ARG A 87 12.12 -18.72 -5.09
C ARG A 87 11.82 -19.26 -3.68
N TYR A 88 11.39 -18.41 -2.76
CA TYR A 88 11.13 -18.68 -1.35
C TYR A 88 9.77 -18.13 -0.93
N LEU A 89 8.75 -18.41 -1.73
CA LEU A 89 7.41 -17.87 -1.52
C LEU A 89 6.82 -18.38 -0.19
N ARG A 90 6.51 -17.44 0.70
CA ARG A 90 6.02 -17.67 2.07
C ARG A 90 6.97 -18.49 2.94
N ASP A 91 8.24 -18.45 2.62
CA ASP A 91 9.29 -18.97 3.50
C ASP A 91 9.86 -17.81 4.33
N PHE A 92 9.58 -17.86 5.63
CA PHE A 92 10.01 -16.85 6.62
C PHE A 92 11.21 -17.37 7.46
N SER A 93 11.91 -18.40 7.00
CA SER A 93 13.13 -18.86 7.63
C SER A 93 14.25 -17.82 7.59
N LYS A 94 15.24 -17.94 8.46
CA LYS A 94 16.42 -17.06 8.47
C LYS A 94 17.17 -17.10 7.14
N GLU A 95 17.29 -18.28 6.54
CA GLU A 95 17.96 -18.47 5.25
C GLU A 95 17.22 -17.74 4.13
N ALA A 96 15.92 -17.97 3.98
CA ALA A 96 15.09 -17.36 2.95
C ALA A 96 15.02 -15.84 3.10
N THR A 97 14.87 -15.34 4.33
CA THR A 97 14.82 -13.91 4.63
C THR A 97 16.14 -13.23 4.29
N THR A 98 17.27 -13.78 4.73
CA THR A 98 18.61 -13.23 4.45
C THR A 98 18.87 -13.20 2.95
N TRP A 99 18.63 -14.31 2.27
CA TRP A 99 18.81 -14.39 0.82
C TRP A 99 17.94 -13.38 0.08
N SER A 100 16.67 -13.22 0.49
CA SER A 100 15.74 -12.26 -0.13
C SER A 100 16.24 -10.83 0.00
N LEU A 101 16.73 -10.43 1.18
CA LEU A 101 17.30 -9.11 1.40
C LEU A 101 18.54 -8.86 0.53
N GLU A 102 19.48 -9.79 0.51
CA GLU A 102 20.69 -9.69 -0.32
C GLU A 102 20.34 -9.56 -1.80
N ASN A 103 19.35 -10.35 -2.28
CA ASN A 103 18.87 -10.27 -3.65
C ASN A 103 18.19 -8.92 -3.93
N SER A 104 17.31 -8.45 -3.06
CA SER A 104 16.62 -7.16 -3.21
C SER A 104 17.62 -6.01 -3.28
N PHE A 105 18.64 -5.99 -2.42
CA PHE A 105 19.68 -4.96 -2.46
C PHE A 105 20.46 -4.95 -3.77
N LYS A 106 20.73 -6.13 -4.34
CA LYS A 106 21.37 -6.25 -5.64
C LYS A 106 20.46 -5.73 -6.76
N GLN A 107 19.17 -6.08 -6.75
CA GLN A 107 18.21 -5.62 -7.77
C GLN A 107 17.97 -4.11 -7.68
N LEU A 108 17.82 -3.58 -6.48
CA LEU A 108 17.62 -2.16 -6.19
C LEU A 108 18.90 -1.33 -6.34
N LYS A 109 20.07 -1.98 -6.51
CA LYS A 109 21.40 -1.32 -6.65
C LYS A 109 21.70 -0.38 -5.47
N THR A 110 21.40 -0.82 -4.27
CA THR A 110 21.60 -0.06 -3.02
C THR A 110 22.16 -0.96 -1.93
N ASP A 111 22.79 -0.40 -0.92
CA ASP A 111 23.26 -1.06 0.28
C ASP A 111 22.43 -0.71 1.53
N TYR A 112 21.40 0.12 1.34
CA TYR A 112 20.47 0.54 2.38
C TYR A 112 19.06 0.75 1.83
N VAL A 113 18.04 0.33 2.58
CA VAL A 113 16.64 0.70 2.36
C VAL A 113 16.03 1.29 3.63
N ASP A 114 15.10 2.23 3.47
CA ASP A 114 14.50 2.94 4.60
C ASP A 114 13.55 2.07 5.40
N SER A 115 12.90 1.11 4.75
CA SER A 115 12.09 0.11 5.44
C SER A 115 12.03 -1.23 4.70
N VAL A 116 11.79 -2.31 5.47
CA VAL A 116 11.52 -3.64 4.93
C VAL A 116 10.23 -4.16 5.55
N SER A 117 9.30 -4.58 4.69
CA SER A 117 8.01 -5.13 5.11
C SER A 117 7.99 -6.66 5.08
N ILE A 118 7.53 -7.30 6.13
CA ILE A 118 7.16 -8.72 6.14
C ILE A 118 5.88 -8.84 5.30
N HIS A 119 5.93 -9.57 4.17
CA HIS A 119 4.91 -9.53 3.14
C HIS A 119 3.99 -10.74 3.18
N GLY A 120 2.72 -10.51 3.48
CA GLY A 120 1.64 -11.46 3.26
C GLY A 120 1.76 -12.79 3.99
N PRO A 121 2.08 -12.82 5.29
CA PRO A 121 1.83 -14.02 6.08
C PRO A 121 0.33 -14.33 5.97
N ARG A 122 0.00 -15.53 5.48
CA ARG A 122 -1.38 -15.82 5.08
C ARG A 122 -2.14 -16.59 6.15
N TYR A 123 -1.50 -17.56 6.76
CA TYR A 123 -2.12 -18.49 7.71
C TYR A 123 -1.40 -18.57 9.05
N ASP A 124 -0.13 -18.21 9.07
CA ASP A 124 0.73 -18.28 10.24
C ASP A 124 1.52 -16.99 10.38
N ILE A 125 1.47 -16.42 11.57
CA ILE A 125 2.22 -15.21 11.93
C ILE A 125 3.43 -15.52 12.81
N ASP A 126 3.56 -16.74 13.35
CA ASP A 126 4.61 -17.08 14.31
C ASP A 126 6.00 -17.13 13.64
N ALA A 127 6.11 -17.77 12.48
CA ALA A 127 7.36 -17.79 11.72
C ALA A 127 7.78 -16.38 11.21
N PRO A 128 6.86 -15.57 10.64
CA PRO A 128 7.12 -14.16 10.34
C PRO A 128 7.60 -13.31 11.52
N LEU A 129 6.95 -13.42 12.68
CA LEU A 129 7.32 -12.66 13.89
C LEU A 129 8.43 -13.31 14.71
N GLY A 130 8.87 -14.52 14.35
CA GLY A 130 10.03 -15.19 14.90
C GLY A 130 11.27 -15.04 14.03
N ALA A 131 11.59 -16.08 13.28
CA ALA A 131 12.84 -16.21 12.54
C ALA A 131 13.07 -15.08 11.51
N CYS A 132 12.00 -14.64 10.82
CA CYS A 132 12.11 -13.53 9.86
C CYS A 132 12.37 -12.21 10.59
N LEU A 133 11.60 -11.88 11.62
CA LEU A 133 11.76 -10.66 12.40
C LEU A 133 13.15 -10.58 13.04
N ASP A 134 13.69 -11.69 13.60
CA ASP A 134 15.05 -11.74 14.13
C ASP A 134 16.10 -11.27 13.11
N VAL A 135 15.97 -11.69 11.85
CA VAL A 135 16.88 -11.26 10.77
C VAL A 135 16.73 -9.77 10.51
N LEU A 136 15.50 -9.25 10.45
CA LEU A 136 15.26 -7.84 10.20
C LEU A 136 15.81 -6.95 11.33
N VAL A 137 15.64 -7.37 12.60
CA VAL A 137 16.20 -6.68 13.77
C VAL A 137 17.73 -6.64 13.69
N ASP A 138 18.38 -7.76 13.33
CA ASP A 138 19.83 -7.81 13.14
C ASP A 138 20.32 -6.87 12.02
N TRP A 139 19.60 -6.83 10.90
CA TRP A 139 19.91 -5.95 9.78
C TRP A 139 19.69 -4.46 10.10
N LYS A 140 18.64 -4.16 10.89
CA LYS A 140 18.39 -2.81 11.43
C LYS A 140 19.52 -2.38 12.36
N ALA A 141 19.97 -3.26 13.26
CA ALA A 141 21.09 -2.99 14.15
C ALA A 141 22.43 -2.77 13.40
N LYS A 142 22.60 -3.39 12.23
CA LYS A 142 23.75 -3.19 11.33
C LYS A 142 23.63 -1.94 10.45
N GLY A 143 22.53 -1.19 10.55
CA GLY A 143 22.29 0.01 9.74
C GLY A 143 22.06 -0.28 8.24
N ARG A 144 21.67 -1.53 7.89
CA ARG A 144 21.37 -1.93 6.51
C ARG A 144 19.92 -1.64 6.12
N ILE A 145 19.03 -1.65 7.09
CA ILE A 145 17.63 -1.22 6.95
C ILE A 145 17.32 -0.22 8.07
N GLY A 146 16.44 0.74 7.78
CA GLY A 146 16.05 1.76 8.75
C GLY A 146 14.93 1.27 9.68
N HIS A 147 13.87 0.74 9.11
CA HIS A 147 12.64 0.40 9.82
C HIS A 147 12.07 -0.94 9.38
N ILE A 148 11.25 -1.53 10.25
CA ILE A 148 10.60 -2.81 10.00
C ILE A 148 9.09 -2.57 9.86
N ALA A 149 8.51 -3.10 8.78
CA ALA A 149 7.09 -3.03 8.50
C ALA A 149 6.46 -4.43 8.41
N ILE A 150 5.14 -4.48 8.49
CA ILE A 150 4.35 -5.65 8.12
C ILE A 150 3.29 -5.25 7.08
N GLY A 151 3.15 -6.03 6.00
CA GLY A 151 2.16 -5.83 4.95
C GLY A 151 1.18 -6.99 4.88
N VAL A 152 0.02 -6.86 5.48
CA VAL A 152 -0.99 -7.92 5.61
C VAL A 152 -2.37 -7.30 5.80
N ARG A 153 -3.45 -8.06 5.62
CA ARG A 153 -4.83 -7.59 5.84
C ARG A 153 -5.44 -8.04 7.16
N GLN A 154 -4.96 -9.16 7.71
CA GLN A 154 -5.51 -9.73 8.94
C GLN A 154 -5.21 -8.81 10.14
N GLN A 155 -6.25 -8.23 10.71
CA GLN A 155 -6.16 -7.28 11.83
C GLN A 155 -5.53 -7.93 13.07
N GLU A 156 -5.80 -9.20 13.31
CA GLU A 156 -5.15 -9.96 14.39
C GLU A 156 -3.63 -10.04 14.20
N PHE A 157 -3.16 -10.12 12.94
CA PHE A 157 -1.72 -10.10 12.66
C PHE A 157 -1.12 -8.70 12.86
N HIS A 158 -1.88 -7.63 12.57
CA HIS A 158 -1.47 -6.27 12.92
C HIS A 158 -1.28 -6.14 14.43
N ARG A 159 -2.26 -6.60 15.22
CA ARG A 159 -2.20 -6.55 16.68
C ARG A 159 -0.95 -7.28 17.20
N ARG A 160 -0.77 -8.53 16.82
CA ARG A 160 0.38 -9.33 17.26
C ARG A 160 1.73 -8.73 16.81
N ALA A 161 1.79 -8.17 15.62
CA ALA A 161 2.98 -7.51 15.10
C ALA A 161 3.31 -6.24 15.89
N ILE A 162 2.34 -5.38 16.16
CA ILE A 162 2.51 -4.17 16.97
C ILE A 162 2.95 -4.52 18.41
N GLU A 163 2.36 -5.55 19.01
CA GLU A 163 2.69 -6.03 20.36
C GLU A 163 4.14 -6.52 20.51
N THR A 164 4.84 -6.86 19.41
CA THR A 164 6.27 -7.19 19.48
C THR A 164 7.15 -6.01 19.89
N GLY A 165 6.69 -4.78 19.66
CA GLY A 165 7.47 -3.56 19.84
C GLY A 165 8.50 -3.28 18.74
N GLU A 166 8.73 -4.21 17.83
CA GLU A 166 9.74 -4.13 16.76
C GLU A 166 9.20 -3.60 15.43
N ILE A 167 7.87 -3.63 15.24
CA ILE A 167 7.23 -3.16 14.01
C ILE A 167 7.00 -1.65 14.09
N ASP A 168 7.59 -0.92 13.15
CA ASP A 168 7.51 0.53 13.04
C ASP A 168 6.36 0.99 12.13
N ILE A 169 5.92 0.13 11.19
CA ILE A 169 4.92 0.47 10.17
C ILE A 169 4.00 -0.73 9.89
N VAL A 170 2.70 -0.46 9.83
CA VAL A 170 1.70 -1.40 9.30
C VAL A 170 1.24 -0.93 7.93
N LEU A 171 1.34 -1.81 6.93
CA LEU A 171 0.74 -1.62 5.61
C LEU A 171 -0.46 -2.57 5.48
N THR A 172 -1.62 -2.01 5.20
CA THR A 172 -2.82 -2.76 4.81
C THR A 172 -3.37 -2.26 3.49
N PHE A 173 -4.21 -3.04 2.82
CA PHE A 173 -4.73 -2.70 1.51
C PHE A 173 -6.18 -3.18 1.36
N PHE A 174 -7.03 -2.40 0.68
CA PHE A 174 -8.48 -2.56 0.56
C PHE A 174 -9.29 -2.40 1.87
N ASP A 175 -8.66 -2.18 3.00
CA ASP A 175 -9.30 -2.21 4.31
C ASP A 175 -9.70 -0.82 4.83
N TYR A 176 -9.25 0.24 4.12
CA TYR A 176 -9.73 1.61 4.31
C TYR A 176 -9.93 2.30 2.95
N THR A 177 -11.12 2.20 2.41
CA THR A 177 -11.58 2.77 1.13
C THR A 177 -13.06 3.15 1.26
N LEU A 178 -13.65 3.77 0.24
CA LEU A 178 -15.11 3.98 0.21
C LEU A 178 -15.90 2.67 0.31
N LEU A 179 -15.31 1.52 -0.06
CA LEU A 179 -15.98 0.21 -0.05
C LEU A 179 -15.77 -0.57 1.27
N SER A 180 -14.81 -0.17 2.10
CA SER A 180 -14.51 -0.84 3.37
C SER A 180 -13.75 0.10 4.31
N GLN A 181 -14.15 0.15 5.58
CA GLN A 181 -13.46 0.87 6.65
C GLN A 181 -13.13 -0.09 7.81
N SER A 182 -12.84 -1.35 7.50
CA SER A 182 -12.74 -2.45 8.46
C SER A 182 -11.69 -2.24 9.56
N ILE A 183 -10.66 -1.42 9.30
CA ILE A 183 -9.58 -1.14 10.25
C ILE A 183 -9.79 0.14 11.10
N ALA A 184 -10.87 0.88 10.86
CA ALA A 184 -11.10 2.18 11.49
C ALA A 184 -11.15 2.10 13.03
N GLU A 185 -11.79 1.05 13.56
CA GLU A 185 -11.98 0.85 14.99
C GLU A 185 -10.99 -0.16 15.62
N THR A 186 -10.05 -0.67 14.85
CA THR A 186 -9.16 -1.75 15.28
C THR A 186 -7.69 -1.37 15.08
N THR A 187 -7.17 -1.53 13.85
CA THR A 187 -5.75 -1.31 13.55
C THR A 187 -5.35 0.16 13.69
N ILE A 188 -6.19 1.11 13.24
CA ILE A 188 -5.85 2.54 13.29
C ILE A 188 -5.63 3.01 14.72
N PRO A 189 -6.59 2.86 15.69
CA PRO A 189 -6.37 3.29 17.06
C PRO A 189 -5.19 2.58 17.73
N LEU A 190 -5.04 1.28 17.49
CA LEU A 190 -3.92 0.52 18.05
C LEU A 190 -2.55 1.01 17.55
N ALA A 191 -2.45 1.33 16.26
CA ALA A 191 -1.22 1.86 15.67
C ALA A 191 -0.89 3.26 16.21
N LEU A 192 -1.90 4.13 16.36
CA LEU A 192 -1.74 5.47 16.95
C LEU A 192 -1.27 5.39 18.40
N GLU A 193 -1.89 4.52 19.22
CA GLU A 193 -1.52 4.30 20.63
C GLU A 193 -0.06 3.85 20.79
N ASN A 194 0.46 3.08 19.83
CA ASN A 194 1.82 2.53 19.86
C ASN A 194 2.83 3.32 19.01
N ASP A 195 2.46 4.48 18.49
CA ASP A 195 3.27 5.31 17.57
C ASP A 195 3.82 4.51 16.37
N VAL A 196 3.00 3.62 15.82
CA VAL A 196 3.27 2.84 14.61
C VAL A 196 2.67 3.54 13.39
N GLY A 197 3.45 3.71 12.33
CA GLY A 197 3.01 4.34 11.09
C GLY A 197 2.01 3.48 10.32
N ILE A 198 1.10 4.12 9.59
CA ILE A 198 0.08 3.42 8.82
C ILE A 198 0.27 3.72 7.33
N ILE A 199 0.31 2.68 6.51
CA ILE A 199 0.27 2.78 5.04
C ILE A 199 -1.02 2.16 4.55
N LEU A 200 -1.88 2.98 3.93
CA LEU A 200 -3.16 2.59 3.36
C LEU A 200 -2.98 2.33 1.87
N GLY A 201 -2.90 1.07 1.49
CA GLY A 201 -2.74 0.64 0.12
C GLY A 201 -4.06 0.45 -0.63
N SER A 202 -3.99 0.46 -1.95
CA SER A 202 -5.12 0.21 -2.85
C SER A 202 -6.33 1.13 -2.63
N PRO A 203 -6.14 2.45 -2.58
CA PRO A 203 -7.22 3.42 -2.30
C PRO A 203 -8.37 3.34 -3.33
N LEU A 204 -8.07 2.91 -4.56
CA LEU A 204 -9.03 2.79 -5.66
C LEU A 204 -9.64 1.37 -5.79
N ALA A 205 -9.49 0.53 -4.76
CA ALA A 205 -10.14 -0.77 -4.62
C ALA A 205 -10.04 -1.67 -5.88
N ALA A 206 -8.80 -1.93 -6.38
CA ALA A 206 -8.55 -2.70 -7.61
C ALA A 206 -9.27 -2.13 -8.85
N SER A 207 -9.21 -0.83 -9.02
CA SER A 207 -9.81 -0.03 -10.09
C SER A 207 -11.33 0.17 -10.03
N LEU A 208 -12.04 -0.41 -9.08
CA LEU A 208 -13.49 -0.20 -8.90
C LEU A 208 -13.86 1.26 -8.62
N LEU A 209 -12.92 2.06 -8.11
CA LEU A 209 -13.09 3.48 -7.79
C LEU A 209 -12.17 4.38 -8.63
N ALA A 210 -11.70 3.92 -9.79
CA ALA A 210 -10.69 4.62 -10.59
C ALA A 210 -11.25 5.70 -11.54
N GLY A 211 -12.55 5.93 -11.56
CA GLY A 211 -13.23 6.94 -12.37
C GLY A 211 -14.09 6.36 -13.50
N PRO A 212 -13.59 5.47 -14.37
CA PRO A 212 -14.46 4.77 -15.32
C PRO A 212 -15.50 3.89 -14.64
N GLU A 213 -16.53 3.47 -15.38
CA GLU A 213 -17.50 2.48 -14.89
C GLU A 213 -16.79 1.28 -14.28
N PRO A 214 -17.18 0.85 -13.06
CA PRO A 214 -16.48 -0.21 -12.35
C PRO A 214 -16.56 -1.55 -13.09
N GLU A 215 -15.40 -2.08 -13.47
CA GLU A 215 -15.25 -3.43 -14.00
C GLU A 215 -14.30 -4.21 -13.09
N PHE A 216 -14.80 -5.27 -12.46
CA PHE A 216 -13.92 -6.16 -11.70
C PHE A 216 -13.27 -7.17 -12.63
N GLN A 217 -11.96 -7.04 -12.82
CA GLN A 217 -11.15 -7.91 -13.70
C GLN A 217 -10.61 -9.16 -12.99
N GLY A 218 -10.90 -9.33 -11.71
CA GLY A 218 -10.52 -10.51 -10.94
C GLY A 218 -11.53 -11.65 -11.05
N ALA A 219 -11.34 -12.70 -10.25
CA ALA A 219 -12.26 -13.80 -10.10
C ALA A 219 -12.97 -13.75 -8.75
N ILE A 220 -14.20 -14.24 -8.66
CA ILE A 220 -14.85 -14.52 -7.40
C ILE A 220 -14.65 -16.02 -7.14
N GLU A 221 -13.95 -16.35 -6.08
CA GLU A 221 -13.61 -17.74 -5.71
C GLU A 221 -14.02 -18.01 -4.28
N ASP A 222 -14.40 -19.25 -3.99
CA ASP A 222 -14.60 -19.69 -2.62
C ASP A 222 -13.25 -19.83 -1.91
N VAL A 223 -13.03 -19.02 -0.91
CA VAL A 223 -11.79 -19.01 -0.10
C VAL A 223 -12.05 -19.74 1.21
N SER A 224 -11.18 -20.73 1.52
CA SER A 224 -11.27 -21.47 2.79
C SER A 224 -10.82 -20.57 3.95
N ASN A 225 -11.66 -20.48 4.97
CA ASN A 225 -11.36 -19.82 6.24
C ASN A 225 -10.55 -20.76 7.16
N SER A 226 -10.01 -20.21 8.24
CA SER A 226 -9.26 -20.96 9.24
C SER A 226 -10.09 -22.05 9.96
N ASP A 227 -11.41 -21.94 9.95
CA ASP A 227 -12.35 -22.92 10.52
C ASP A 227 -12.86 -23.95 9.49
N GLY A 228 -12.33 -23.91 8.26
CA GLY A 228 -12.71 -24.81 7.16
C GLY A 228 -13.98 -24.42 6.41
N THR A 229 -14.63 -23.31 6.76
CA THR A 229 -15.74 -22.77 5.98
C THR A 229 -15.25 -22.14 4.69
N LEU A 230 -16.10 -22.13 3.66
CA LEU A 230 -15.84 -21.44 2.39
C LEU A 230 -16.66 -20.15 2.34
N THR A 231 -16.02 -19.06 1.96
CA THR A 231 -16.68 -17.78 1.68
C THR A 231 -16.32 -17.29 0.29
N PRO A 232 -17.27 -16.79 -0.50
CA PRO A 232 -16.97 -16.10 -1.74
C PRO A 232 -16.05 -14.91 -1.46
N SER A 233 -15.00 -14.77 -2.26
CA SER A 233 -14.05 -13.67 -2.15
C SER A 233 -13.64 -13.18 -3.51
N ALA A 234 -13.57 -11.87 -3.69
CA ALA A 234 -13.04 -11.25 -4.89
C ALA A 234 -11.52 -11.32 -4.87
N VAL A 235 -10.94 -12.23 -5.66
CA VAL A 235 -9.50 -12.45 -5.73
C VAL A 235 -8.84 -11.31 -6.51
N GLY A 236 -7.87 -10.65 -5.88
CA GLY A 236 -7.18 -9.50 -6.47
C GLY A 236 -7.91 -8.16 -6.26
N GLY A 237 -8.93 -8.13 -5.40
CA GLY A 237 -9.70 -6.94 -5.06
C GLY A 237 -10.21 -6.94 -3.62
N PRO A 238 -11.30 -6.21 -3.34
CA PRO A 238 -12.02 -6.29 -2.07
C PRO A 238 -12.44 -7.74 -1.79
N THR A 239 -12.35 -8.14 -0.53
CA THR A 239 -12.69 -9.52 -0.15
C THR A 239 -14.19 -9.82 -0.31
N ASP A 240 -15.01 -8.77 -0.14
CA ASP A 240 -16.46 -8.88 -0.24
C ASP A 240 -16.93 -8.70 -1.70
N PRO A 241 -17.54 -9.73 -2.32
CA PRO A 241 -18.09 -9.61 -3.67
C PRO A 241 -19.21 -8.55 -3.78
N ASP A 242 -19.93 -8.26 -2.70
CA ASP A 242 -20.98 -7.23 -2.67
C ASP A 242 -20.38 -5.81 -2.81
N ALA A 243 -19.08 -5.65 -2.62
CA ALA A 243 -18.39 -4.39 -2.90
C ALA A 243 -18.46 -3.98 -4.38
N ILE A 244 -18.58 -4.95 -5.32
CA ILE A 244 -18.65 -4.68 -6.76
C ILE A 244 -19.94 -3.94 -7.13
N PRO A 245 -21.15 -4.48 -6.86
CA PRO A 245 -22.39 -3.75 -7.12
C PRO A 245 -22.51 -2.47 -6.28
N TYR A 246 -21.85 -2.40 -5.13
CA TYR A 246 -21.82 -1.21 -4.31
C TYR A 246 -20.97 -0.10 -4.95
N ALA A 247 -19.85 -0.45 -5.54
CA ALA A 247 -19.02 0.48 -6.32
C ALA A 247 -19.80 1.04 -7.53
N HIS A 248 -20.58 0.22 -8.24
CA HIS A 248 -21.45 0.67 -9.33
C HIS A 248 -22.46 1.73 -8.86
N ARG A 249 -23.14 1.51 -7.75
CA ARG A 249 -24.08 2.50 -7.21
C ARG A 249 -23.41 3.83 -6.86
N MET A 250 -22.20 3.78 -6.29
CA MET A 250 -21.42 4.99 -6.00
C MET A 250 -20.98 5.71 -7.27
N TRP A 251 -20.57 4.96 -8.28
CA TRP A 251 -20.20 5.49 -9.57
C TRP A 251 -21.38 6.17 -10.27
N GLU A 252 -22.55 5.50 -10.38
CA GLU A 252 -23.78 6.07 -10.92
C GLU A 252 -24.19 7.37 -10.19
N TRP A 253 -24.11 7.36 -8.85
CA TRP A 253 -24.39 8.53 -8.04
C TRP A 253 -23.47 9.71 -8.37
N CYS A 254 -22.20 9.45 -8.62
CA CYS A 254 -21.20 10.46 -9.04
C CYS A 254 -21.50 10.98 -10.45
N GLU A 255 -21.75 10.07 -11.42
CA GLU A 255 -22.05 10.42 -12.81
C GLU A 255 -23.28 11.34 -12.91
N ASP A 256 -24.36 11.02 -12.19
CA ASP A 256 -25.58 11.82 -12.14
C ASP A 256 -25.35 13.27 -11.66
N ARG A 257 -24.23 13.52 -10.95
CA ARG A 257 -23.84 14.81 -10.37
C ARG A 257 -22.68 15.46 -11.06
N GLY A 258 -22.13 14.83 -12.12
CA GLY A 258 -20.93 15.31 -12.82
C GLY A 258 -19.67 15.28 -11.95
N LEU A 259 -19.59 14.36 -10.99
CA LEU A 259 -18.47 14.14 -10.10
C LEU A 259 -17.62 12.96 -10.60
N ASN A 260 -16.35 12.94 -10.25
CA ASN A 260 -15.49 11.79 -10.50
C ASN A 260 -15.32 10.97 -9.21
N ILE A 261 -15.74 9.71 -9.22
CA ILE A 261 -15.63 8.81 -8.05
C ILE A 261 -14.20 8.68 -7.54
N ARG A 262 -13.19 8.79 -8.41
CA ARG A 262 -11.78 8.75 -8.02
C ARG A 262 -11.40 9.91 -7.10
N ASP A 263 -11.96 11.10 -7.33
CA ASP A 263 -11.70 12.26 -6.48
C ASP A 263 -12.20 12.01 -5.06
N LEU A 264 -13.44 11.51 -4.92
CA LEU A 264 -14.01 11.13 -3.64
C LEU A 264 -13.18 10.01 -2.98
N ALA A 265 -12.84 8.96 -3.72
CA ALA A 265 -12.07 7.84 -3.19
C ALA A 265 -10.68 8.25 -2.67
N MET A 266 -9.96 9.10 -3.42
CA MET A 266 -8.65 9.59 -3.00
C MET A 266 -8.75 10.52 -1.80
N GLN A 267 -9.69 11.48 -1.80
CA GLN A 267 -9.89 12.38 -0.67
C GLN A 267 -10.34 11.64 0.59
N PHE A 268 -11.22 10.63 0.45
CA PHE A 268 -11.64 9.80 1.57
C PHE A 268 -10.45 9.13 2.28
N VAL A 269 -9.59 8.45 1.51
CA VAL A 269 -8.46 7.72 2.10
C VAL A 269 -7.37 8.67 2.63
N LEU A 270 -7.17 9.82 1.97
CA LEU A 270 -6.23 10.84 2.45
C LEU A 270 -6.69 11.49 3.76
N ASN A 271 -8.01 11.56 4.01
CA ASN A 271 -8.59 12.07 5.25
C ASN A 271 -8.88 10.95 6.29
N ALA A 272 -8.29 9.75 6.11
CA ALA A 272 -8.40 8.69 7.09
C ALA A 272 -8.01 9.20 8.50
N PRO A 273 -8.63 8.67 9.58
CA PRO A 273 -8.41 9.14 10.95
C PRO A 273 -7.07 8.65 11.53
N VAL A 274 -6.00 8.87 10.76
CA VAL A 274 -4.61 8.51 11.14
C VAL A 274 -3.86 9.66 11.82
N GLU A 275 -4.52 10.79 12.09
CA GLU A 275 -3.97 11.95 12.81
C GLU A 275 -2.62 12.45 12.23
N GLY A 276 -2.48 12.42 10.90
CA GLY A 276 -1.22 12.76 10.22
C GLY A 276 -0.10 11.72 10.39
N ASN A 277 -0.40 10.56 10.96
CA ASN A 277 0.53 9.45 11.19
C ASN A 277 0.36 8.33 10.16
N GLY A 278 0.36 8.65 8.89
CA GLY A 278 0.22 7.66 7.83
C GLY A 278 0.13 8.25 6.45
N ILE A 279 0.34 7.40 5.46
CA ILE A 279 0.29 7.76 4.05
C ILE A 279 -0.62 6.83 3.26
N VAL A 280 -1.05 7.31 2.10
CA VAL A 280 -1.75 6.50 1.10
C VAL A 280 -0.75 5.99 0.07
N LEU A 281 -0.84 4.72 -0.31
CA LEU A 281 0.01 4.12 -1.32
C LEU A 281 -0.81 3.72 -2.53
N THR A 282 -0.56 4.36 -3.67
CA THR A 282 -1.23 4.06 -4.93
C THR A 282 -0.29 3.38 -5.91
N GLY A 283 -0.79 2.37 -6.60
CA GLY A 283 -0.13 1.78 -7.76
C GLY A 283 -0.58 2.48 -9.04
N SER A 284 0.37 2.75 -9.94
CA SER A 284 0.06 3.26 -11.27
C SER A 284 0.86 2.52 -12.32
N ALA A 285 0.21 2.26 -13.43
CA ALA A 285 0.81 1.52 -14.52
C ALA A 285 1.78 2.38 -15.36
N ASN A 286 1.56 3.70 -15.40
CA ASN A 286 2.36 4.66 -16.15
C ASN A 286 2.24 6.06 -15.54
N LEU A 287 3.04 7.01 -16.05
CA LEU A 287 3.06 8.38 -15.53
C LEU A 287 1.69 9.07 -15.67
N ARG A 288 0.97 8.91 -16.79
CA ARG A 288 -0.34 9.54 -16.99
C ARG A 288 -1.36 9.11 -15.92
N GLN A 289 -1.44 7.81 -15.64
CA GLN A 289 -2.33 7.33 -14.57
C GLN A 289 -1.92 7.88 -13.19
N PHE A 290 -0.62 8.02 -12.96
CA PHE A 290 -0.15 8.63 -11.71
C PHE A 290 -0.53 10.12 -11.63
N GLU A 291 -0.39 10.87 -12.72
CA GLU A 291 -0.83 12.26 -12.81
C GLU A 291 -2.32 12.42 -12.54
N GLU A 292 -3.15 11.52 -13.06
CA GLU A 292 -4.59 11.50 -12.83
C GLU A 292 -4.93 11.24 -11.35
N VAL A 293 -4.24 10.28 -10.70
CA VAL A 293 -4.42 9.99 -9.28
C VAL A 293 -3.91 11.16 -8.41
N TYR A 294 -2.78 11.76 -8.79
CA TYR A 294 -2.25 12.93 -8.09
C TYR A 294 -3.21 14.12 -8.19
N ALA A 295 -3.81 14.35 -9.35
CA ALA A 295 -4.83 15.38 -9.52
C ALA A 295 -6.01 15.14 -8.58
N SER A 296 -6.54 13.91 -8.51
CA SER A 296 -7.61 13.54 -7.58
C SER A 296 -7.20 13.70 -6.11
N ALA A 297 -5.94 13.35 -5.77
CA ALA A 297 -5.39 13.53 -4.43
C ALA A 297 -5.26 15.01 -4.00
N THR A 298 -5.28 15.94 -4.95
CA THR A 298 -5.18 17.39 -4.72
C THR A 298 -6.46 18.16 -5.11
N THR A 299 -7.51 17.46 -5.48
CA THR A 299 -8.82 18.03 -5.77
C THR A 299 -9.55 18.33 -4.47
N ASP A 300 -10.14 19.51 -4.35
CA ASP A 300 -11.04 19.86 -3.26
C ASP A 300 -12.45 19.32 -3.56
N VAL A 301 -12.97 18.50 -2.68
CA VAL A 301 -14.35 18.01 -2.75
C VAL A 301 -15.18 18.81 -1.75
N PRO A 302 -16.20 19.58 -2.22
CA PRO A 302 -16.98 20.44 -1.35
C PRO A 302 -17.68 19.67 -0.22
N GLU A 303 -17.74 20.29 0.96
CA GLU A 303 -18.39 19.71 2.15
C GLU A 303 -19.84 19.26 1.88
N ALA A 304 -20.59 20.01 1.06
CA ALA A 304 -21.96 19.64 0.69
C ALA A 304 -22.04 18.30 -0.08
N VAL A 305 -21.02 18.00 -0.90
CA VAL A 305 -20.93 16.71 -1.61
C VAL A 305 -20.75 15.58 -0.61
N TRP A 306 -19.89 15.79 0.41
CA TRP A 306 -19.67 14.81 1.46
C TRP A 306 -20.91 14.55 2.31
N GLN A 307 -21.65 15.59 2.68
CA GLN A 307 -22.91 15.47 3.42
C GLN A 307 -23.96 14.68 2.63
N ASP A 308 -24.09 14.94 1.33
CA ASP A 308 -24.98 14.20 0.44
C ASP A 308 -24.52 12.76 0.28
N PHE A 309 -23.20 12.50 0.16
CA PHE A 309 -22.62 11.16 0.05
C PHE A 309 -22.82 10.35 1.33
N GLU A 310 -22.60 10.96 2.50
CA GLU A 310 -22.87 10.35 3.80
C GLU A 310 -24.36 9.99 3.94
N SER A 311 -25.25 10.89 3.54
CA SER A 311 -26.69 10.65 3.60
C SER A 311 -27.13 9.46 2.76
N GLU A 312 -26.51 9.25 1.58
CA GLU A 312 -26.84 8.17 0.64
C GLU A 312 -26.20 6.86 1.03
N PHE A 313 -24.93 6.87 1.42
CA PHE A 313 -24.11 5.65 1.61
C PHE A 313 -23.73 5.37 3.06
N GLY A 314 -23.97 6.29 3.98
CA GLY A 314 -23.64 6.11 5.41
C GLY A 314 -22.15 6.15 5.72
N ILE A 315 -21.31 6.63 4.78
CA ILE A 315 -19.87 6.70 4.90
C ILE A 315 -19.46 8.11 5.35
N ARG A 316 -18.78 8.19 6.50
CA ARG A 316 -18.30 9.45 7.10
C ARG A 316 -16.82 9.68 6.80
N ILE A 317 -16.51 10.96 6.54
CA ILE A 317 -15.13 11.44 6.49
C ILE A 317 -14.69 11.92 7.85
#